data_aaf90a07df96df9582d4bb58f4d271d9
#
_entry.id   aaf90a07df96df9582d4bb58f4d271d9
#
_cell.length_a   1.000
_cell.length_b   1.000
_cell.length_c   1.000
_cell.angle_alpha   90.00
_cell.angle_beta   90.00
_cell.angle_gamma   90.00
#
_symmetry.space_group_name_H-M   'P 1'
#
loop_
_entity.id
_entity.type
_entity.pdbx_description
1 polymer ?
#
loop_
_entity_poly.entity_id
_entity_poly.type
_entity_poly.pdbx_seq_one_letter_code
_entity_poly.pdbx_strand_id
1 'polypeptide(L)'
;MKAMTRWVIALAVVSGACWNGVGYSQTAGNDDVAEATVMMSSYEQQKKAEAAARTKDPAWKPACDEVGKIQVSDSKQPGTLKNFCVNAEGNLLACFAAKDKKNASGVRVYSPKGELLQTLPLEIKPSAICVAQDGSIFVAGEGKVFKLDATGKVLASAASPVADIPVVISEEIEKMLKESRRDTGRTLEQEKELMKNSLEKRRADVTGIAVTDQDVFMAVPTPNAFTYQVYRFDHTLGNPKLVVEKLRGCCGQMDIQTHAGNLWIPHNARHRVESLDRDGKELTKFGKAGKVKAADFGGCCEPKNLRVLANGDILAAESGPPTCIKRFSAEGKFIEVLAMTKEDGDCVRVTVGVSPDGKQYYMLDTKHDAIRIFAAKS
;
A
#
# COMPACT_ATOMS: atom_id res chain seq x y z
N MET A 1 -27.51 -18.46 13.55
CA MET A 1 -27.47 -17.34 12.58
C MET A 1 -27.43 -15.95 13.22
N LYS A 2 -28.09 -15.67 14.35
CA LYS A 2 -28.03 -14.33 15.01
C LYS A 2 -26.69 -13.98 15.66
N ALA A 3 -25.86 -14.94 16.04
CA ALA A 3 -24.55 -14.71 16.67
C ALA A 3 -23.45 -14.30 15.66
N MET A 4 -23.50 -14.77 14.42
CA MET A 4 -22.50 -14.43 13.39
C MET A 4 -22.60 -12.98 12.91
N THR A 5 -23.81 -12.40 12.86
CA THR A 5 -24.04 -11.02 12.42
C THR A 5 -23.48 -10.01 13.43
N ARG A 6 -23.52 -10.32 14.74
CA ARG A 6 -22.93 -9.48 15.79
C ARG A 6 -21.41 -9.40 15.75
N TRP A 7 -20.72 -10.48 15.35
CA TRP A 7 -19.26 -10.52 15.25
C TRP A 7 -18.70 -9.64 14.13
N VAL A 8 -19.39 -9.52 13.00
CA VAL A 8 -18.98 -8.66 11.88
C VAL A 8 -19.07 -7.18 12.26
N ILE A 9 -20.07 -6.80 13.05
CA ILE A 9 -20.27 -5.42 13.51
C ILE A 9 -19.20 -5.03 14.55
N ALA A 10 -18.81 -5.93 15.43
CA ALA A 10 -17.77 -5.69 16.43
C ALA A 10 -16.37 -5.50 15.81
N LEU A 11 -16.04 -6.25 14.76
CA LEU A 11 -14.77 -6.08 14.03
C LEU A 11 -14.68 -4.72 13.33
N ALA A 12 -15.78 -4.17 12.84
CA ALA A 12 -15.82 -2.84 12.21
C ALA A 12 -15.58 -1.69 13.21
N VAL A 13 -15.89 -1.87 14.50
CA VAL A 13 -15.63 -0.86 15.55
C VAL A 13 -14.17 -0.87 15.98
N VAL A 14 -13.53 -2.04 15.99
CA VAL A 14 -12.12 -2.21 16.41
C VAL A 14 -11.16 -1.86 15.27
N SER A 15 -11.59 -2.01 14.01
CA SER A 15 -10.80 -1.60 12.84
C SER A 15 -10.95 -0.11 12.47
N GLY A 16 -11.52 0.71 13.34
CA GLY A 16 -11.78 2.15 13.12
C GLY A 16 -10.52 3.00 12.83
N ALA A 17 -9.32 2.44 12.91
CA ALA A 17 -8.09 3.10 12.49
C ALA A 17 -7.92 3.19 10.95
N CYS A 18 -8.67 2.41 10.16
CA CYS A 18 -8.54 2.42 8.70
C CYS A 18 -9.51 3.37 7.97
N TRP A 19 -10.42 4.03 8.69
CA TRP A 19 -11.37 5.00 8.13
C TRP A 19 -11.07 6.40 8.63
N ASN A 20 -10.05 7.03 8.09
CA ASN A 20 -9.82 8.46 8.26
C ASN A 20 -10.90 9.27 7.55
N GLY A 21 -11.88 9.80 8.30
CA GLY A 21 -12.73 10.84 7.76
C GLY A 21 -14.15 10.99 8.29
N VAL A 22 -14.54 10.35 9.40
CA VAL A 22 -15.86 10.62 9.99
C VAL A 22 -15.72 10.94 11.48
N GLY A 23 -15.93 12.20 11.82
CA GLY A 23 -15.93 12.68 13.21
C GLY A 23 -17.01 11.97 14.03
N TYR A 24 -16.65 11.49 15.21
CA TYR A 24 -17.55 10.90 16.17
C TYR A 24 -18.32 12.01 16.92
N SER A 25 -19.64 11.96 16.89
CA SER A 25 -20.51 12.64 17.84
C SER A 25 -20.87 11.69 18.98
N GLN A 26 -20.66 12.13 20.21
CA GLN A 26 -20.93 11.37 21.43
C GLN A 26 -22.43 11.34 21.74
N THR A 27 -23.10 10.21 21.48
CA THR A 27 -24.35 9.82 22.17
C THR A 27 -24.49 8.30 22.13
N ALA A 28 -23.52 7.58 22.75
CA ALA A 28 -23.74 6.16 23.04
C ALA A 28 -24.34 6.02 24.43
N GLY A 29 -25.31 5.12 24.60
CA GLY A 29 -25.87 4.78 25.89
C GLY A 29 -24.84 4.12 26.81
N ASN A 30 -25.03 4.22 28.15
CA ASN A 30 -24.07 3.70 29.12
C ASN A 30 -23.75 2.22 28.95
N ASP A 31 -24.68 1.40 28.47
CA ASP A 31 -24.45 -0.03 28.22
C ASP A 31 -23.57 -0.30 27.01
N ASP A 32 -23.72 0.51 25.93
CA ASP A 32 -22.86 0.41 24.73
C ASP A 32 -21.43 0.85 25.04
N VAL A 33 -21.24 1.83 25.94
CA VAL A 33 -19.92 2.28 26.39
C VAL A 33 -19.24 1.21 27.23
N ALA A 34 -19.98 0.52 28.09
CA ALA A 34 -19.44 -0.57 28.93
C ALA A 34 -19.02 -1.76 28.07
N GLU A 35 -19.84 -2.20 27.10
CA GLU A 35 -19.50 -3.27 26.16
C GLU A 35 -18.28 -2.90 25.29
N ALA A 36 -18.22 -1.67 24.77
CA ALA A 36 -17.09 -1.18 24.01
C ALA A 36 -15.79 -1.13 24.86
N THR A 37 -15.91 -0.74 26.12
CA THR A 37 -14.77 -0.68 27.05
C THR A 37 -14.22 -2.09 27.36
N VAL A 38 -15.09 -3.07 27.59
CA VAL A 38 -14.69 -4.47 27.79
C VAL A 38 -14.04 -5.06 26.53
N MET A 39 -14.60 -4.77 25.34
CA MET A 39 -14.01 -5.20 24.06
C MET A 39 -12.64 -4.56 23.79
N MET A 40 -12.48 -3.26 24.07
CA MET A 40 -11.20 -2.56 23.95
C MET A 40 -10.15 -3.16 24.90
N SER A 41 -10.54 -3.43 26.16
CA SER A 41 -9.67 -4.07 27.14
C SER A 41 -9.20 -5.48 26.69
N SER A 42 -10.12 -6.30 26.17
CA SER A 42 -9.78 -7.63 25.65
C SER A 42 -8.88 -7.57 24.41
N TYR A 43 -9.09 -6.62 23.51
CA TYR A 43 -8.26 -6.40 22.33
C TYR A 43 -6.84 -5.95 22.70
N GLU A 44 -6.70 -5.03 23.66
CA GLU A 44 -5.40 -4.60 24.15
C GLU A 44 -4.64 -5.75 24.84
N GLN A 45 -5.34 -6.57 25.63
CA GLN A 45 -4.75 -7.76 26.24
C GLN A 45 -4.27 -8.75 25.20
N GLN A 46 -5.06 -8.99 24.14
CA GLN A 46 -4.67 -9.83 23.02
C GLN A 46 -3.42 -9.28 22.31
N LYS A 47 -3.38 -7.97 22.00
CA LYS A 47 -2.20 -7.31 21.40
C LYS A 47 -0.94 -7.49 22.26
N LYS A 48 -1.05 -7.31 23.58
CA LYS A 48 0.07 -7.51 24.52
C LYS A 48 0.52 -8.96 24.52
N ALA A 49 -0.39 -9.93 24.51
CA ALA A 49 -0.05 -11.34 24.46
C ALA A 49 0.65 -11.73 23.13
N GLU A 50 0.14 -11.23 22.01
CA GLU A 50 0.76 -11.42 20.67
C GLU A 50 2.18 -10.80 20.64
N ALA A 51 2.36 -9.59 21.16
CA ALA A 51 3.67 -8.95 21.28
C ALA A 51 4.64 -9.73 22.15
N ALA A 52 4.18 -10.22 23.33
CA ALA A 52 4.97 -11.05 24.23
C ALA A 52 5.34 -12.40 23.60
N ALA A 53 4.47 -12.99 22.80
CA ALA A 53 4.77 -14.22 22.08
C ALA A 53 5.85 -14.00 20.99
N ARG A 54 5.76 -12.87 20.24
CA ARG A 54 6.77 -12.49 19.24
C ARG A 54 8.15 -12.27 19.87
N THR A 55 8.24 -11.59 21.03
CA THR A 55 9.54 -11.35 21.69
C THR A 55 10.26 -12.61 22.14
N LYS A 56 9.53 -13.71 22.33
CA LYS A 56 10.09 -15.02 22.68
C LYS A 56 10.54 -15.86 21.49
N ASP A 57 10.08 -15.53 20.29
CA ASP A 57 10.43 -16.25 19.06
C ASP A 57 11.66 -15.58 18.41
N PRO A 58 12.83 -16.27 18.38
CA PRO A 58 14.07 -15.73 17.80
C PRO A 58 13.94 -15.39 16.33
N ALA A 59 12.97 -15.96 15.61
CA ALA A 59 12.70 -15.63 14.21
C ALA A 59 12.24 -14.17 13.99
N TRP A 60 11.81 -13.47 15.06
CA TRP A 60 11.47 -12.05 15.00
C TRP A 60 12.67 -11.11 15.22
N LYS A 61 13.89 -11.63 15.45
CA LYS A 61 15.09 -10.80 15.56
C LYS A 61 15.48 -10.29 14.18
N PRO A 62 15.45 -8.96 13.92
CA PRO A 62 15.78 -8.44 12.61
C PRO A 62 17.27 -8.61 12.29
N ALA A 63 17.58 -8.91 11.02
CA ALA A 63 18.95 -9.06 10.52
C ALA A 63 19.65 -7.70 10.30
N CYS A 64 18.86 -6.64 10.04
CA CYS A 64 19.36 -5.29 9.80
C CYS A 64 18.93 -4.33 10.91
N ASP A 65 19.73 -3.29 11.13
CA ASP A 65 19.41 -2.15 11.98
C ASP A 65 19.03 -0.94 11.12
N GLU A 66 18.21 -0.03 11.69
CA GLU A 66 17.95 1.27 11.08
C GLU A 66 19.19 2.14 11.26
N VAL A 67 19.80 2.56 10.13
CA VAL A 67 21.04 3.33 10.10
C VAL A 67 20.82 4.79 9.71
N GLY A 68 19.65 5.17 9.29
CA GLY A 68 19.33 6.54 8.91
C GLY A 68 17.94 6.70 8.30
N LYS A 69 17.65 7.94 7.89
CA LYS A 69 16.43 8.28 7.15
C LYS A 69 16.65 9.45 6.21
N ILE A 70 15.93 9.49 5.10
CA ILE A 70 15.85 10.61 4.17
C ILE A 70 14.54 11.33 4.40
N GLN A 71 14.61 12.60 4.82
CA GLN A 71 13.43 13.43 5.01
C GLN A 71 12.99 14.01 3.67
N VAL A 72 11.77 13.68 3.23
CA VAL A 72 11.24 14.11 1.92
C VAL A 72 10.42 15.39 2.04
N SER A 73 9.80 15.64 3.18
CA SER A 73 9.00 16.83 3.46
C SER A 73 9.50 17.54 4.72
N ASP A 74 9.54 18.86 4.70
CA ASP A 74 9.91 19.71 5.83
C ASP A 74 9.02 20.97 5.91
N SER A 75 9.32 21.87 6.85
CA SER A 75 8.57 23.12 7.04
C SER A 75 8.71 24.10 5.88
N LYS A 76 9.79 24.03 5.08
CA LYS A 76 10.02 24.89 3.91
C LYS A 76 9.30 24.36 2.67
N GLN A 77 9.18 23.04 2.58
CA GLN A 77 8.53 22.35 1.48
C GLN A 77 7.53 21.32 2.03
N PRO A 78 6.39 21.80 2.56
CA PRO A 78 5.39 20.93 3.17
C PRO A 78 4.68 20.10 2.09
N GLY A 79 4.59 18.80 2.35
CA GLY A 79 3.98 17.86 1.43
C GLY A 79 3.77 16.51 2.10
N THR A 80 3.41 15.53 1.30
CA THR A 80 3.29 14.13 1.74
C THR A 80 4.08 13.23 0.81
N LEU A 81 4.83 12.31 1.39
CA LEU A 81 5.46 11.20 0.68
C LEU A 81 4.43 10.09 0.49
N LYS A 82 4.16 9.71 -0.75
CA LYS A 82 3.14 8.70 -1.09
C LYS A 82 3.71 7.34 -1.44
N ASN A 83 4.84 7.32 -2.13
CA ASN A 83 5.54 6.11 -2.58
C ASN A 83 6.96 6.46 -2.99
N PHE A 84 7.79 5.47 -3.24
CA PHE A 84 9.11 5.65 -3.84
C PHE A 84 9.56 4.39 -4.59
N CYS A 85 10.56 4.54 -5.43
CA CYS A 85 11.33 3.42 -5.99
C CYS A 85 12.82 3.75 -5.98
N VAL A 86 13.65 2.74 -6.27
CA VAL A 86 15.10 2.88 -6.39
C VAL A 86 15.48 2.57 -7.83
N ASN A 87 16.31 3.40 -8.46
CA ASN A 87 16.79 3.18 -9.81
C ASN A 87 18.10 2.39 -9.83
N ALA A 88 18.63 2.12 -11.02
CA ALA A 88 19.85 1.32 -11.21
C ALA A 88 21.10 1.99 -10.61
N GLU A 89 21.14 3.31 -10.52
CA GLU A 89 22.23 4.09 -9.90
C GLU A 89 22.12 4.15 -8.36
N GLY A 90 21.05 3.59 -7.78
CA GLY A 90 20.77 3.62 -6.35
C GLY A 90 20.07 4.89 -5.88
N ASN A 91 19.67 5.78 -6.77
CA ASN A 91 18.92 6.97 -6.41
C ASN A 91 17.47 6.61 -6.03
N LEU A 92 16.92 7.33 -5.07
CA LEU A 92 15.55 7.15 -4.60
C LEU A 92 14.64 8.18 -5.26
N LEU A 93 13.65 7.71 -6.00
CA LEU A 93 12.65 8.54 -6.68
C LEU A 93 11.38 8.56 -5.85
N ALA A 94 11.10 9.66 -5.17
CA ALA A 94 10.03 9.82 -4.20
C ALA A 94 8.81 10.55 -4.78
N CYS A 95 7.64 9.95 -4.71
CA CYS A 95 6.35 10.56 -5.05
C CYS A 95 5.97 11.60 -3.99
N PHE A 96 6.12 12.88 -4.31
CA PHE A 96 5.84 13.99 -3.43
C PHE A 96 4.55 14.71 -3.84
N ALA A 97 3.61 14.78 -2.91
CA ALA A 97 2.37 15.55 -3.06
C ALA A 97 2.44 16.83 -2.22
N ALA A 98 2.62 17.98 -2.86
CA ALA A 98 2.70 19.27 -2.19
C ALA A 98 1.39 19.61 -1.45
N LYS A 99 1.50 20.18 -0.27
CA LYS A 99 0.34 20.66 0.53
C LYS A 99 -0.04 22.09 0.21
N ASP A 100 0.86 22.87 -0.37
CA ASP A 100 0.63 24.26 -0.76
C ASP A 100 0.80 24.47 -2.26
N LYS A 101 0.31 25.63 -2.74
CA LYS A 101 0.40 26.00 -4.17
C LYS A 101 1.77 26.57 -4.56
N LYS A 102 2.67 26.80 -3.59
CA LYS A 102 4.02 27.36 -3.85
C LYS A 102 4.99 26.27 -4.28
N ASN A 103 4.74 25.03 -3.87
CA ASN A 103 5.54 23.88 -4.20
C ASN A 103 4.84 23.04 -5.28
N ALA A 104 5.60 22.53 -6.23
CA ALA A 104 5.08 21.59 -7.22
C ALA A 104 5.01 20.17 -6.62
N SER A 105 3.91 19.48 -6.90
CA SER A 105 3.87 18.02 -6.77
C SER A 105 4.72 17.38 -7.86
N GLY A 106 5.19 16.16 -7.65
CA GLY A 106 6.00 15.45 -8.65
C GLY A 106 6.91 14.39 -8.04
N VAL A 107 8.01 14.14 -8.71
CA VAL A 107 9.02 13.19 -8.25
C VAL A 107 10.25 13.95 -7.74
N ARG A 108 10.70 13.63 -6.54
CA ARG A 108 11.97 14.11 -5.98
C ARG A 108 12.99 12.98 -6.04
N VAL A 109 14.15 13.27 -6.62
CA VAL A 109 15.24 12.31 -6.78
C VAL A 109 16.30 12.59 -5.72
N TYR A 110 16.59 11.62 -4.89
CA TYR A 110 17.59 11.71 -3.83
C TYR A 110 18.75 10.77 -4.12
N SER A 111 19.96 11.17 -3.77
CA SER A 111 21.10 10.26 -3.72
C SER A 111 20.91 9.21 -2.61
N PRO A 112 21.66 8.09 -2.61
CA PRO A 112 21.65 7.14 -1.50
C PRO A 112 22.04 7.76 -0.14
N LYS A 113 22.70 8.92 -0.15
CA LYS A 113 23.09 9.68 1.04
C LYS A 113 21.99 10.66 1.51
N GLY A 114 20.88 10.77 0.78
CA GLY A 114 19.75 11.65 1.10
C GLY A 114 19.87 13.09 0.55
N GLU A 115 20.82 13.36 -0.34
CA GLU A 115 20.94 14.67 -1.01
C GLU A 115 19.87 14.77 -2.10
N LEU A 116 19.10 15.85 -2.14
CA LEU A 116 18.15 16.13 -3.22
C LEU A 116 18.92 16.50 -4.48
N LEU A 117 18.88 15.61 -5.47
CA LEU A 117 19.57 15.79 -6.75
C LEU A 117 18.72 16.54 -7.76
N GLN A 118 17.42 16.24 -7.81
CA GLN A 118 16.52 16.77 -8.82
C GLN A 118 15.07 16.76 -8.32
N THR A 119 14.26 17.68 -8.86
CA THR A 119 12.80 17.66 -8.74
C THR A 119 12.19 17.64 -10.14
N LEU A 120 11.31 16.69 -10.39
CA LEU A 120 10.55 16.51 -11.63
C LEU A 120 9.11 16.92 -11.36
N PRO A 121 8.72 18.17 -11.70
CA PRO A 121 7.37 18.66 -11.42
C PRO A 121 6.34 17.95 -12.30
N LEU A 122 5.17 17.66 -11.73
CA LEU A 122 4.04 17.05 -12.43
C LEU A 122 2.75 17.80 -12.10
N GLU A 123 1.81 17.79 -13.03
CA GLU A 123 0.46 18.35 -12.84
C GLU A 123 -0.43 17.52 -11.90
N ILE A 124 0.03 16.33 -11.50
CA ILE A 124 -0.69 15.40 -10.62
C ILE A 124 0.02 15.24 -9.28
N LYS A 125 -0.70 14.75 -8.28
CA LYS A 125 -0.13 14.24 -7.03
C LYS A 125 0.21 12.75 -7.20
N PRO A 126 1.48 12.39 -7.43
CA PRO A 126 1.85 11.03 -7.74
C PRO A 126 1.66 10.11 -6.53
N SER A 127 1.19 8.89 -6.78
CA SER A 127 0.93 7.85 -5.76
C SER A 127 1.58 6.51 -6.05
N ALA A 128 2.00 6.29 -7.31
CA ALA A 128 2.69 5.07 -7.74
C ALA A 128 3.83 5.44 -8.69
N ILE A 129 4.95 4.72 -8.59
CA ILE A 129 6.16 4.98 -9.39
C ILE A 129 6.96 3.70 -9.61
N CYS A 130 7.53 3.57 -10.80
CA CYS A 130 8.47 2.51 -11.17
C CYS A 130 9.48 3.06 -12.18
N VAL A 131 10.71 2.55 -12.15
CA VAL A 131 11.73 2.85 -13.17
C VAL A 131 11.95 1.59 -14.01
N ALA A 132 11.88 1.74 -15.33
CA ALA A 132 12.17 0.67 -16.27
C ALA A 132 13.67 0.46 -16.43
N GLN A 133 14.07 -0.66 -17.04
CA GLN A 133 15.47 -1.00 -17.26
C GLN A 133 16.20 0.02 -18.17
N ASP A 134 15.46 0.66 -19.10
CA ASP A 134 15.98 1.71 -19.97
C ASP A 134 16.10 3.09 -19.28
N GLY A 135 15.82 3.19 -17.99
CA GLY A 135 15.83 4.42 -17.21
C GLY A 135 14.55 5.26 -17.34
N SER A 136 13.58 4.87 -18.16
CA SER A 136 12.29 5.55 -18.22
C SER A 136 11.56 5.46 -16.89
N ILE A 137 10.98 6.58 -16.44
CA ILE A 137 10.23 6.69 -15.20
C ILE A 137 8.74 6.60 -15.52
N PHE A 138 8.06 5.62 -14.96
CA PHE A 138 6.60 5.52 -15.02
C PHE A 138 6.03 5.99 -13.68
N VAL A 139 5.17 6.99 -13.73
CA VAL A 139 4.60 7.61 -12.54
C VAL A 139 3.11 7.84 -12.75
N ALA A 140 2.31 7.56 -11.72
CA ALA A 140 0.86 7.65 -11.81
C ALA A 140 0.23 8.23 -10.54
N GLY A 141 -0.95 8.82 -10.70
CA GLY A 141 -1.76 9.42 -9.65
C GLY A 141 -2.93 10.20 -10.24
N GLU A 142 -3.95 10.47 -9.46
CA GLU A 142 -5.12 11.26 -9.86
C GLU A 142 -5.73 10.83 -11.20
N GLY A 143 -5.79 9.49 -11.43
CA GLY A 143 -6.39 8.89 -12.62
C GLY A 143 -5.55 8.99 -13.90
N LYS A 144 -4.28 9.37 -13.81
CA LYS A 144 -3.37 9.49 -14.96
C LYS A 144 -2.10 8.70 -14.75
N VAL A 145 -1.46 8.30 -15.85
CA VAL A 145 -0.12 7.71 -15.86
C VAL A 145 0.74 8.45 -16.88
N PHE A 146 2.01 8.64 -16.54
CA PHE A 146 3.02 9.30 -17.38
C PHE A 146 4.22 8.39 -17.53
N LYS A 147 4.80 8.38 -18.73
CA LYS A 147 6.16 7.93 -19.02
C LYS A 147 7.03 9.16 -19.16
N LEU A 148 8.09 9.25 -18.36
CA LEU A 148 9.06 10.33 -18.37
C LEU A 148 10.43 9.79 -18.77
N ASP A 149 11.28 10.63 -19.35
CA ASP A 149 12.71 10.39 -19.36
C ASP A 149 13.36 10.75 -18.01
N ALA A 150 14.68 10.52 -17.90
CA ALA A 150 15.41 10.82 -16.67
C ALA A 150 15.47 12.32 -16.32
N THR A 151 15.18 13.22 -17.26
CA THR A 151 15.11 14.67 -17.04
C THR A 151 13.74 15.15 -16.58
N GLY A 152 12.73 14.27 -16.62
CA GLY A 152 11.34 14.57 -16.29
C GLY A 152 10.50 15.03 -17.49
N LYS A 153 11.03 14.97 -18.70
CA LYS A 153 10.27 15.25 -19.91
C LYS A 153 9.24 14.16 -20.14
N VAL A 154 7.98 14.54 -20.34
CA VAL A 154 6.89 13.63 -20.66
C VAL A 154 7.10 13.04 -22.05
N LEU A 155 7.25 11.73 -22.14
CA LEU A 155 7.36 10.96 -23.37
C LEU A 155 6.00 10.39 -23.83
N ALA A 156 5.16 9.99 -22.87
CA ALA A 156 3.80 9.52 -23.13
C ALA A 156 2.92 9.75 -21.90
N SER A 157 1.61 9.80 -22.09
CA SER A 157 0.64 9.84 -21.01
C SER A 157 -0.66 9.14 -21.41
N ALA A 158 -1.38 8.60 -20.43
CA ALA A 158 -2.71 8.03 -20.62
C ALA A 158 -3.58 8.28 -19.38
N ALA A 159 -4.90 8.29 -19.59
CA ALA A 159 -5.85 8.20 -18.49
C ALA A 159 -5.92 6.77 -17.96
N SER A 160 -6.27 6.63 -16.69
CA SER A 160 -6.65 5.33 -16.12
C SER A 160 -7.85 4.77 -16.90
N PRO A 161 -7.84 3.48 -17.26
CA PRO A 161 -8.97 2.86 -18.00
C PRO A 161 -10.30 2.94 -17.25
N VAL A 162 -10.29 3.28 -15.98
CA VAL A 162 -11.49 3.43 -15.15
C VAL A 162 -11.88 4.89 -14.89
N ALA A 163 -11.11 5.86 -15.39
CA ALA A 163 -11.31 7.28 -15.09
C ALA A 163 -12.71 7.80 -15.45
N ASP A 164 -13.25 7.33 -16.57
CA ASP A 164 -14.54 7.80 -17.12
C ASP A 164 -15.71 6.87 -16.76
N ILE A 165 -15.49 5.78 -16.01
CA ILE A 165 -16.56 4.87 -15.60
C ILE A 165 -17.41 5.56 -14.54
N PRO A 166 -18.72 5.76 -14.74
CA PRO A 166 -19.59 6.41 -13.78
C PRO A 166 -19.61 5.67 -12.43
N VAL A 167 -19.55 6.42 -11.34
CA VAL A 167 -19.76 5.86 -10.01
C VAL A 167 -21.25 5.78 -9.72
N VAL A 168 -21.72 4.57 -9.44
CA VAL A 168 -23.09 4.28 -9.04
C VAL A 168 -23.08 3.48 -7.74
N ILE A 169 -24.10 3.69 -6.91
CA ILE A 169 -24.30 2.87 -5.70
C ILE A 169 -25.03 1.60 -6.12
N SER A 170 -24.34 0.47 -6.11
CA SER A 170 -24.96 -0.82 -6.40
C SER A 170 -25.92 -1.25 -5.30
N GLU A 171 -26.83 -2.18 -5.62
CA GLU A 171 -27.74 -2.76 -4.63
C GLU A 171 -27.01 -3.40 -3.46
N GLU A 172 -25.82 -3.99 -3.71
CA GLU A 172 -24.97 -4.59 -2.67
C GLU A 172 -24.42 -3.53 -1.72
N ILE A 173 -23.97 -2.38 -2.26
CA ILE A 173 -23.49 -1.26 -1.44
C ILE A 173 -24.68 -0.66 -0.67
N GLU A 174 -25.82 -0.48 -1.30
CA GLU A 174 -27.00 0.03 -0.61
C GLU A 174 -27.47 -0.90 0.52
N LYS A 175 -27.48 -2.21 0.28
CA LYS A 175 -27.78 -3.22 1.30
C LYS A 175 -26.77 -3.13 2.46
N MET A 176 -25.48 -3.05 2.15
CA MET A 176 -24.44 -2.87 3.17
C MET A 176 -24.67 -1.60 4.00
N LEU A 177 -25.01 -0.48 3.38
CA LEU A 177 -25.30 0.77 4.08
C LEU A 177 -26.52 0.62 5.00
N LYS A 178 -27.58 -0.06 4.55
CA LYS A 178 -28.76 -0.35 5.38
C LYS A 178 -28.45 -1.26 6.57
N GLU A 179 -27.62 -2.29 6.36
CA GLU A 179 -27.26 -3.26 7.40
C GLU A 179 -26.23 -2.72 8.40
N SER A 180 -25.32 -1.86 7.95
CA SER A 180 -24.29 -1.24 8.78
C SER A 180 -24.73 0.09 9.42
N ARG A 181 -25.98 0.49 9.21
CA ARG A 181 -26.50 1.78 9.66
C ARG A 181 -26.40 1.87 11.18
N ARG A 182 -25.46 2.70 11.62
CA ARG A 182 -25.40 3.19 13.00
C ARG A 182 -26.30 4.42 13.09
N ASP A 183 -26.72 4.75 14.29
CA ASP A 183 -27.40 6.02 14.53
C ASP A 183 -26.41 7.19 14.38
N THR A 184 -26.16 7.53 13.11
CA THR A 184 -25.28 8.65 12.73
C THR A 184 -26.06 9.96 12.62
N GLY A 185 -27.38 9.92 12.83
CA GLY A 185 -28.29 11.03 12.55
C GLY A 185 -28.48 11.34 11.06
N ARG A 186 -27.88 10.53 10.15
CA ARG A 186 -27.95 10.74 8.70
C ARG A 186 -29.06 9.91 8.06
N THR A 187 -29.66 10.43 7.00
CA THR A 187 -30.56 9.66 6.15
C THR A 187 -29.79 8.68 5.27
N LEU A 188 -30.46 7.65 4.76
CA LEU A 188 -29.85 6.70 3.83
C LEU A 188 -29.31 7.41 2.57
N GLU A 189 -30.01 8.42 2.08
CA GLU A 189 -29.57 9.20 0.91
C GLU A 189 -28.30 10.00 1.19
N GLN A 190 -28.16 10.55 2.39
CA GLN A 190 -26.91 11.22 2.80
C GLN A 190 -25.74 10.23 2.90
N GLU A 191 -25.98 9.02 3.42
CA GLU A 191 -24.94 7.97 3.45
C GLU A 191 -24.56 7.49 2.04
N LYS A 192 -25.54 7.36 1.12
CA LYS A 192 -25.29 7.04 -0.30
C LYS A 192 -24.44 8.13 -0.97
N GLU A 193 -24.73 9.40 -0.74
CA GLU A 193 -23.97 10.51 -1.33
C GLU A 193 -22.53 10.54 -0.80
N LEU A 194 -22.32 10.34 0.51
CA LEU A 194 -20.99 10.23 1.09
C LEU A 194 -20.21 9.04 0.51
N MET A 195 -20.88 7.90 0.34
CA MET A 195 -20.30 6.72 -0.26
C MET A 195 -19.91 6.96 -1.73
N LYS A 196 -20.78 7.60 -2.50
CA LYS A 196 -20.52 7.97 -3.89
C LYS A 196 -19.30 8.87 -4.00
N ASN A 197 -19.23 9.94 -3.21
CA ASN A 197 -18.07 10.84 -3.14
C ASN A 197 -16.78 10.11 -2.76
N SER A 198 -16.85 9.13 -1.86
CA SER A 198 -15.72 8.29 -1.48
C SER A 198 -15.25 7.40 -2.64
N LEU A 199 -16.17 6.77 -3.36
CA LEU A 199 -15.87 5.94 -4.51
C LEU A 199 -15.30 6.77 -5.69
N GLU A 200 -15.79 8.00 -5.90
CA GLU A 200 -15.26 8.92 -6.92
C GLU A 200 -13.80 9.29 -6.64
N LYS A 201 -13.49 9.65 -5.39
CA LYS A 201 -12.09 9.90 -4.98
C LYS A 201 -11.23 8.67 -5.17
N ARG A 202 -11.73 7.49 -4.75
CA ARG A 202 -11.04 6.23 -4.87
C ARG A 202 -10.79 5.84 -6.33
N ARG A 203 -11.75 6.09 -7.24
CA ARG A 203 -11.61 5.80 -8.67
C ARG A 203 -10.40 6.51 -9.32
N ALA A 204 -10.06 7.70 -8.83
CA ALA A 204 -8.89 8.44 -9.29
C ALA A 204 -7.56 7.89 -8.73
N ASP A 205 -7.57 6.94 -7.80
CA ASP A 205 -6.34 6.39 -7.26
C ASP A 205 -5.67 5.44 -8.27
N VAL A 206 -4.34 5.53 -8.34
CA VAL A 206 -3.49 4.50 -8.92
C VAL A 206 -2.62 3.97 -7.79
N THR A 207 -2.80 2.70 -7.43
CA THR A 207 -2.21 2.15 -6.22
C THR A 207 -0.88 1.45 -6.44
N GLY A 208 -0.60 1.02 -7.67
CA GLY A 208 0.65 0.39 -8.05
C GLY A 208 0.92 0.52 -9.55
N ILE A 209 2.19 0.57 -9.90
CA ILE A 209 2.68 0.53 -11.27
C ILE A 209 3.93 -0.33 -11.33
N ALA A 210 4.03 -1.20 -12.34
CA ALA A 210 5.17 -2.08 -12.55
C ALA A 210 5.43 -2.26 -14.03
N VAL A 211 6.69 -2.49 -14.39
CA VAL A 211 7.13 -2.50 -15.79
C VAL A 211 8.00 -3.72 -16.06
N THR A 212 7.78 -4.37 -17.17
CA THR A 212 8.69 -5.35 -17.78
C THR A 212 9.37 -4.70 -19.00
N ASP A 213 10.14 -5.44 -19.74
CA ASP A 213 10.68 -5.04 -21.06
C ASP A 213 9.60 -4.89 -22.16
N GLN A 214 8.41 -5.45 -21.96
CA GLN A 214 7.33 -5.43 -22.94
C GLN A 214 6.08 -4.68 -22.47
N ASP A 215 5.79 -4.68 -21.18
CA ASP A 215 4.50 -4.29 -20.63
C ASP A 215 4.63 -3.29 -19.48
N VAL A 216 3.61 -2.46 -19.34
CA VAL A 216 3.37 -1.60 -18.18
C VAL A 216 2.09 -2.09 -17.49
N PHE A 217 2.16 -2.43 -16.23
CA PHE A 217 1.02 -2.85 -15.42
C PHE A 217 0.60 -1.73 -14.48
N MET A 218 -0.70 -1.51 -14.34
CA MET A 218 -1.27 -0.49 -13.47
C MET A 218 -2.38 -1.08 -12.61
N ALA A 219 -2.23 -1.02 -11.30
CA ALA A 219 -3.25 -1.41 -10.33
C ALA A 219 -4.13 -0.22 -9.98
N VAL A 220 -5.44 -0.41 -10.14
CA VAL A 220 -6.46 0.62 -9.87
C VAL A 220 -7.63 0.01 -9.09
N PRO A 221 -8.37 0.82 -8.32
CA PRO A 221 -9.62 0.38 -7.74
C PRO A 221 -10.62 -0.05 -8.80
N THR A 222 -11.38 -1.11 -8.52
CA THR A 222 -12.51 -1.50 -9.34
C THR A 222 -13.63 -0.47 -9.15
N PRO A 223 -14.19 0.12 -10.23
CA PRO A 223 -15.33 1.01 -10.12
C PRO A 223 -16.52 0.32 -9.43
N ASN A 224 -17.22 1.06 -8.57
CA ASN A 224 -18.43 0.59 -7.89
C ASN A 224 -18.25 -0.67 -7.02
N ALA A 225 -16.99 -0.99 -6.60
CA ALA A 225 -16.67 -2.13 -5.75
C ALA A 225 -15.49 -1.82 -4.82
N PHE A 226 -15.34 -2.60 -3.75
CA PHE A 226 -14.21 -2.49 -2.82
C PHE A 226 -13.05 -3.44 -3.16
N THR A 227 -12.86 -3.72 -4.45
CA THR A 227 -11.77 -4.53 -4.97
C THR A 227 -10.84 -3.69 -5.83
N TYR A 228 -9.78 -4.31 -6.33
CA TYR A 228 -8.82 -3.74 -7.26
C TYR A 228 -8.72 -4.62 -8.49
N GLN A 229 -8.17 -4.04 -9.56
CA GLN A 229 -7.92 -4.69 -10.82
C GLN A 229 -6.62 -4.19 -11.42
N VAL A 230 -6.01 -4.98 -12.30
CA VAL A 230 -4.76 -4.63 -12.97
C VAL A 230 -4.98 -4.59 -14.46
N TYR A 231 -4.59 -3.48 -15.06
CA TYR A 231 -4.50 -3.32 -16.50
C TYR A 231 -3.06 -3.46 -16.97
N ARG A 232 -2.87 -4.04 -18.14
CA ARG A 232 -1.62 -4.09 -18.87
C ARG A 232 -1.70 -3.16 -20.07
N PHE A 233 -0.64 -2.41 -20.30
CA PHE A 233 -0.44 -1.49 -21.42
C PHE A 233 0.85 -1.88 -22.15
N ASP A 234 1.05 -1.39 -23.37
CA ASP A 234 2.37 -1.32 -23.98
C ASP A 234 3.20 -0.16 -23.42
N HIS A 235 4.48 -0.06 -23.81
CA HIS A 235 5.39 0.98 -23.33
C HIS A 235 5.07 2.39 -23.86
N THR A 236 4.14 2.54 -24.80
CA THR A 236 3.60 3.83 -25.26
C THR A 236 2.38 4.26 -24.44
N LEU A 237 2.01 3.47 -23.42
CA LEU A 237 0.79 3.60 -22.62
C LEU A 237 -0.48 3.44 -23.45
N GLY A 238 -0.40 2.72 -24.57
CA GLY A 238 -1.52 2.30 -25.43
C GLY A 238 -2.04 0.91 -25.08
N ASN A 239 -3.11 0.53 -25.77
CA ASN A 239 -3.68 -0.83 -25.77
C ASN A 239 -3.99 -1.40 -24.38
N PRO A 240 -4.73 -0.70 -23.49
CA PRO A 240 -5.05 -1.18 -22.16
C PRO A 240 -5.86 -2.48 -22.22
N LYS A 241 -5.37 -3.50 -21.51
CA LYS A 241 -6.04 -4.80 -21.37
C LYS A 241 -6.21 -5.12 -19.89
N LEU A 242 -7.42 -5.41 -19.45
CA LEU A 242 -7.69 -5.93 -18.12
C LEU A 242 -7.14 -7.34 -17.99
N VAL A 243 -6.21 -7.58 -17.07
CA VAL A 243 -5.54 -8.88 -16.88
C VAL A 243 -5.80 -9.50 -15.53
N VAL A 244 -6.09 -8.71 -14.48
CA VAL A 244 -6.44 -9.23 -13.17
C VAL A 244 -7.65 -8.50 -12.62
N GLU A 245 -8.61 -9.24 -12.09
CA GLU A 245 -9.83 -8.72 -11.47
C GLU A 245 -10.00 -9.20 -10.03
N LYS A 246 -10.89 -8.53 -9.31
CA LYS A 246 -11.40 -8.95 -8.00
C LYS A 246 -10.31 -9.15 -6.93
N LEU A 247 -9.20 -8.40 -7.04
CA LEU A 247 -8.21 -8.38 -5.99
C LEU A 247 -8.79 -7.70 -4.75
N ARG A 248 -8.86 -8.44 -3.65
CA ARG A 248 -9.31 -7.89 -2.38
C ARG A 248 -8.17 -7.11 -1.74
N GLY A 249 -8.41 -5.83 -1.45
CA GLY A 249 -7.44 -4.96 -0.81
C GLY A 249 -8.08 -4.15 0.29
N CYS A 250 -7.27 -3.71 1.24
CA CYS A 250 -7.66 -2.87 2.36
C CYS A 250 -6.74 -1.64 2.41
N CYS A 251 -7.15 -0.60 3.13
CA CYS A 251 -6.32 0.56 3.46
C CYS A 251 -5.78 1.35 2.24
N GLY A 252 -6.47 1.28 1.10
CA GLY A 252 -6.12 2.08 -0.08
C GLY A 252 -4.78 1.69 -0.73
N GLN A 253 -4.25 0.49 -0.45
CA GLN A 253 -3.02 0.01 -1.07
C GLN A 253 -3.23 -1.38 -1.70
N MET A 254 -3.01 -1.45 -3.00
CA MET A 254 -2.80 -2.67 -3.78
C MET A 254 -1.60 -2.40 -4.68
N ASP A 255 -0.42 -2.72 -4.20
CA ASP A 255 0.81 -2.54 -4.97
C ASP A 255 1.04 -3.75 -5.89
N ILE A 256 1.90 -3.58 -6.87
CA ILE A 256 2.29 -4.61 -7.82
C ILE A 256 3.76 -4.45 -8.16
N GLN A 257 4.42 -5.54 -8.52
CA GLN A 257 5.79 -5.59 -8.96
C GLN A 257 5.93 -6.51 -10.18
N THR A 258 7.04 -6.39 -10.88
CA THR A 258 7.41 -7.33 -11.94
C THR A 258 8.78 -7.94 -11.69
N HIS A 259 8.94 -9.20 -12.05
CA HIS A 259 10.21 -9.90 -12.06
C HIS A 259 10.19 -11.01 -13.10
N ALA A 260 11.24 -11.09 -13.92
CA ALA A 260 11.39 -12.10 -14.98
C ALA A 260 10.15 -12.20 -15.89
N GLY A 261 9.57 -11.06 -16.29
CA GLY A 261 8.40 -10.99 -17.16
C GLY A 261 7.05 -11.28 -16.49
N ASN A 262 7.05 -11.68 -15.22
CA ASN A 262 5.85 -12.02 -14.47
C ASN A 262 5.39 -10.88 -13.56
N LEU A 263 4.10 -10.80 -13.31
CA LEU A 263 3.46 -9.88 -12.38
C LEU A 263 3.43 -10.51 -10.97
N TRP A 264 3.81 -9.73 -9.97
CA TRP A 264 3.80 -10.12 -8.56
C TRP A 264 2.89 -9.20 -7.76
N ILE A 265 2.00 -9.79 -6.96
CA ILE A 265 0.96 -9.07 -6.20
C ILE A 265 1.02 -9.43 -4.73
N PRO A 266 1.23 -8.45 -3.82
CA PRO A 266 0.97 -8.61 -2.40
C PRO A 266 -0.56 -8.55 -2.18
N HIS A 267 -1.25 -9.69 -2.27
CA HIS A 267 -2.70 -9.77 -2.12
C HIS A 267 -3.09 -9.63 -0.65
N ASN A 268 -3.05 -8.41 -0.15
CA ASN A 268 -2.99 -8.07 1.26
C ASN A 268 -4.22 -8.55 2.07
N ALA A 269 -5.45 -8.39 1.60
CA ALA A 269 -6.63 -8.88 2.31
C ALA A 269 -6.79 -10.42 2.26
N ARG A 270 -5.89 -11.12 1.56
CA ARG A 270 -5.81 -12.58 1.57
C ARG A 270 -4.57 -13.11 2.26
N HIS A 271 -3.75 -12.22 2.81
CA HIS A 271 -2.51 -12.56 3.54
C HIS A 271 -1.57 -13.46 2.73
N ARG A 272 -1.37 -13.10 1.45
CA ARG A 272 -0.52 -13.90 0.56
C ARG A 272 0.16 -13.07 -0.51
N VAL A 273 1.22 -13.62 -1.06
CA VAL A 273 1.88 -13.16 -2.29
C VAL A 273 1.46 -14.08 -3.42
N GLU A 274 1.17 -13.52 -4.59
CA GLU A 274 0.81 -14.24 -5.80
C GLU A 274 1.75 -13.81 -6.93
N SER A 275 2.19 -14.76 -7.77
CA SER A 275 2.78 -14.43 -9.05
C SER A 275 1.86 -14.90 -10.18
N LEU A 276 1.79 -14.10 -11.24
CA LEU A 276 0.95 -14.34 -12.40
C LEU A 276 1.78 -14.11 -13.67
N ASP A 277 1.41 -14.78 -14.76
CA ASP A 277 1.96 -14.43 -16.06
C ASP A 277 1.44 -13.06 -16.53
N ARG A 278 1.93 -12.60 -17.68
CA ARG A 278 1.54 -11.31 -18.27
C ARG A 278 0.05 -11.18 -18.61
N ASP A 279 -0.68 -12.28 -18.69
CA ASP A 279 -2.11 -12.33 -19.00
C ASP A 279 -2.99 -12.58 -17.76
N GLY A 280 -2.38 -12.62 -16.56
CA GLY A 280 -3.07 -12.73 -15.28
C GLY A 280 -3.34 -14.16 -14.82
N LYS A 281 -2.76 -15.18 -15.47
CA LYS A 281 -2.86 -16.57 -15.01
C LYS A 281 -1.95 -16.79 -13.80
N GLU A 282 -2.52 -17.31 -12.70
CA GLU A 282 -1.77 -17.64 -11.48
C GLU A 282 -0.68 -18.68 -11.77
N LEU A 283 0.55 -18.39 -11.36
CA LEU A 283 1.71 -19.27 -11.44
C LEU A 283 2.04 -19.86 -10.08
N THR A 284 2.22 -19.02 -9.07
CA THR A 284 2.53 -19.42 -7.70
C THR A 284 1.81 -18.55 -6.69
N LYS A 285 1.62 -19.09 -5.48
CA LYS A 285 1.16 -18.33 -4.33
C LYS A 285 1.68 -18.91 -3.03
N PHE A 286 1.94 -18.03 -2.07
CA PHE A 286 2.33 -18.44 -0.71
C PHE A 286 1.86 -17.41 0.32
N GLY A 287 1.94 -17.78 1.59
CA GLY A 287 1.57 -16.96 2.73
C GLY A 287 0.22 -17.31 3.32
N LYS A 288 0.03 -16.94 4.55
CA LYS A 288 -1.22 -17.09 5.32
C LYS A 288 -1.30 -16.06 6.44
N ALA A 289 -2.50 -15.82 6.92
CA ALA A 289 -2.75 -14.95 8.07
C ALA A 289 -2.14 -15.52 9.35
N GLY A 290 -1.47 -14.68 10.14
CA GLY A 290 -0.98 -15.01 11.47
C GLY A 290 -0.21 -13.88 12.09
N LYS A 291 -0.36 -13.65 13.41
CA LYS A 291 0.22 -12.51 14.11
C LYS A 291 1.37 -12.87 15.06
N VAL A 292 1.63 -14.16 15.25
CA VAL A 292 2.64 -14.65 16.21
C VAL A 292 3.88 -15.16 15.49
N LYS A 293 3.72 -16.04 14.51
CA LYS A 293 4.86 -16.59 13.76
C LYS A 293 5.40 -15.58 12.75
N ALA A 294 6.72 -15.39 12.72
CA ALA A 294 7.37 -14.47 11.77
C ALA A 294 7.11 -14.83 10.30
N ALA A 295 6.92 -16.12 10.00
CA ALA A 295 6.62 -16.62 8.66
C ALA A 295 5.21 -16.25 8.15
N ASP A 296 4.28 -15.88 9.02
CA ASP A 296 2.90 -15.57 8.67
C ASP A 296 2.75 -14.05 8.45
N PHE A 297 1.76 -13.63 7.66
CA PHE A 297 1.43 -12.22 7.46
C PHE A 297 0.46 -11.74 8.53
N GLY A 298 0.87 -10.69 9.26
CA GLY A 298 0.12 -10.13 10.38
C GLY A 298 -0.97 -9.15 9.97
N GLY A 299 -1.49 -8.40 10.96
CA GLY A 299 -2.44 -7.31 10.72
C GLY A 299 -3.78 -7.74 10.15
N CYS A 300 -4.52 -6.77 9.61
CA CYS A 300 -5.81 -7.00 8.93
C CYS A 300 -5.65 -7.18 7.42
N CYS A 301 -4.52 -6.76 6.84
CA CYS A 301 -4.30 -6.73 5.40
C CYS A 301 -2.80 -6.61 5.10
N GLU A 302 -2.10 -7.72 5.19
CA GLU A 302 -0.66 -7.82 4.91
C GLU A 302 -0.37 -9.00 3.96
N PRO A 303 0.70 -8.95 3.18
CA PRO A 303 1.68 -7.86 3.05
C PRO A 303 1.14 -6.69 2.23
N LYS A 304 1.68 -5.48 2.45
CA LYS A 304 1.28 -4.25 1.74
C LYS A 304 2.04 -4.04 0.44
N ASN A 305 3.30 -4.45 0.43
CA ASN A 305 4.22 -4.23 -0.67
C ASN A 305 5.21 -5.39 -0.75
N LEU A 306 5.82 -5.57 -1.90
CA LEU A 306 6.89 -6.54 -2.09
C LEU A 306 7.97 -6.04 -3.06
N ARG A 307 9.15 -6.67 -3.00
CA ARG A 307 10.21 -6.61 -4.01
C ARG A 307 10.72 -8.01 -4.27
N VAL A 308 10.92 -8.37 -5.53
CA VAL A 308 11.62 -9.59 -5.90
C VAL A 308 13.06 -9.24 -6.21
N LEU A 309 14.00 -9.89 -5.54
CA LEU A 309 15.43 -9.69 -5.70
C LEU A 309 15.95 -10.42 -6.96
N ALA A 310 17.13 -10.08 -7.40
CA ALA A 310 17.74 -10.70 -8.59
C ALA A 310 17.91 -12.23 -8.46
N ASN A 311 18.12 -12.73 -7.25
CA ASN A 311 18.21 -14.17 -6.96
C ASN A 311 16.84 -14.87 -6.82
N GLY A 312 15.73 -14.13 -7.02
CA GLY A 312 14.37 -14.62 -6.87
C GLY A 312 13.79 -14.53 -5.45
N ASP A 313 14.57 -14.19 -4.43
CA ASP A 313 14.03 -13.99 -3.08
C ASP A 313 13.04 -12.83 -3.05
N ILE A 314 12.08 -12.91 -2.15
CA ILE A 314 10.98 -11.96 -2.06
C ILE A 314 11.05 -11.22 -0.73
N LEU A 315 11.14 -9.91 -0.80
CA LEU A 315 10.96 -9.03 0.35
C LEU A 315 9.49 -8.64 0.42
N ALA A 316 8.85 -8.90 1.55
CA ALA A 316 7.46 -8.52 1.81
C ALA A 316 7.41 -7.51 2.96
N ALA A 317 6.78 -6.36 2.74
CA ALA A 317 6.63 -5.31 3.73
C ALA A 317 5.25 -5.35 4.39
N GLU A 318 5.24 -5.28 5.72
CA GLU A 318 4.04 -5.24 6.56
C GLU A 318 3.99 -3.93 7.35
N SER A 319 2.80 -3.33 7.46
CA SER A 319 2.56 -2.12 8.24
C SER A 319 2.00 -2.41 9.64
N GLY A 320 1.42 -3.59 9.84
CA GLY A 320 0.87 -4.01 11.12
C GLY A 320 1.95 -4.15 12.20
N PRO A 321 1.61 -4.07 13.51
CA PRO A 321 2.62 -4.14 14.55
C PRO A 321 3.29 -5.53 14.62
N PRO A 322 4.63 -5.61 14.51
CA PRO A 322 5.54 -4.52 14.15
C PRO A 322 5.56 -4.22 12.64
N THR A 323 5.82 -2.96 12.25
CA THR A 323 6.12 -2.63 10.85
C THR A 323 7.48 -3.24 10.49
N CYS A 324 7.51 -4.11 9.47
CA CYS A 324 8.70 -4.88 9.16
C CYS A 324 8.83 -5.22 7.67
N ILE A 325 10.04 -5.63 7.31
CA ILE A 325 10.36 -6.29 6.03
C ILE A 325 10.73 -7.73 6.35
N LYS A 326 10.07 -8.68 5.69
CA LYS A 326 10.37 -10.11 5.78
C LYS A 326 10.94 -10.61 4.47
N ARG A 327 11.88 -11.56 4.53
CA ARG A 327 12.46 -12.21 3.37
C ARG A 327 11.97 -13.65 3.26
N PHE A 328 11.58 -14.02 2.05
CA PHE A 328 11.15 -15.36 1.67
C PHE A 328 11.99 -15.83 0.48
N SER A 329 12.18 -17.14 0.33
CA SER A 329 12.79 -17.70 -0.88
C SER A 329 11.86 -17.55 -2.08
N ALA A 330 12.36 -17.82 -3.28
CA ALA A 330 11.56 -17.86 -4.52
C ALA A 330 10.36 -18.81 -4.44
N GLU A 331 10.45 -19.88 -3.64
CA GLU A 331 9.36 -20.85 -3.38
C GLU A 331 8.42 -20.41 -2.24
N GLY A 332 8.63 -19.22 -1.66
CA GLY A 332 7.82 -18.68 -0.58
C GLY A 332 8.12 -19.24 0.82
N LYS A 333 9.29 -19.85 1.03
CA LYS A 333 9.73 -20.25 2.37
C LYS A 333 10.27 -19.04 3.12
N PHE A 334 9.82 -18.84 4.34
CA PHE A 334 10.34 -17.80 5.23
C PHE A 334 11.83 -18.01 5.49
N ILE A 335 12.62 -16.95 5.36
CA ILE A 335 14.05 -16.93 5.63
C ILE A 335 14.31 -16.17 6.93
N GLU A 336 13.88 -14.89 7.00
CA GLU A 336 14.20 -14.01 8.12
C GLU A 336 13.25 -12.81 8.21
N VAL A 337 13.20 -12.15 9.36
CA VAL A 337 12.80 -10.76 9.48
C VAL A 337 14.02 -9.92 9.14
N LEU A 338 14.00 -9.24 8.00
CA LEU A 338 15.12 -8.48 7.50
C LEU A 338 15.32 -7.17 8.27
N ALA A 339 14.23 -6.41 8.43
CA ALA A 339 14.22 -5.12 9.11
C ALA A 339 12.90 -4.92 9.87
N MET A 340 12.95 -4.15 10.94
CA MET A 340 11.79 -3.85 11.78
C MET A 340 11.93 -2.45 12.38
N THR A 341 10.84 -1.67 12.39
CA THR A 341 10.83 -0.38 13.07
C THR A 341 10.59 -0.55 14.57
N LYS A 342 11.06 0.41 15.37
CA LYS A 342 10.79 0.44 16.81
C LYS A 342 9.39 0.97 17.14
N GLU A 343 8.74 1.61 16.18
CA GLU A 343 7.42 2.21 16.35
C GLU A 343 6.34 1.16 16.05
N ASP A 344 5.28 1.18 16.84
CA ASP A 344 4.10 0.37 16.54
C ASP A 344 3.47 0.82 15.23
N GLY A 345 3.33 -0.14 14.32
CA GLY A 345 2.69 0.10 13.04
C GLY A 345 1.19 0.29 13.20
N ASP A 346 0.68 1.26 12.48
CA ASP A 346 -0.74 1.36 12.16
C ASP A 346 -1.00 0.79 10.77
N CYS A 347 -2.27 0.72 10.37
CA CYS A 347 -2.64 0.31 9.02
C CYS A 347 -2.31 1.45 8.01
N VAL A 348 -1.02 1.69 7.77
CA VAL A 348 -0.49 2.72 6.88
C VAL A 348 0.06 2.11 5.58
N ARG A 349 0.26 2.94 4.58
CA ARG A 349 0.99 2.53 3.38
C ARG A 349 2.46 2.29 3.74
N VAL A 350 3.00 1.20 3.21
CA VAL A 350 4.40 0.83 3.34
C VAL A 350 4.93 0.39 1.96
N THR A 351 6.16 0.75 1.65
CA THR A 351 6.86 0.34 0.42
C THR A 351 8.28 -0.08 0.80
N VAL A 352 8.80 -1.11 0.16
CA VAL A 352 10.19 -1.56 0.32
C VAL A 352 11.00 -1.26 -0.94
N GLY A 353 12.21 -0.76 -0.76
CA GLY A 353 13.23 -0.59 -1.79
C GLY A 353 14.52 -1.30 -1.40
N VAL A 354 15.40 -1.54 -2.37
CA VAL A 354 16.71 -2.18 -2.16
C VAL A 354 17.74 -1.43 -2.98
N SER A 355 18.94 -1.19 -2.43
CA SER A 355 20.07 -0.65 -3.18
C SER A 355 20.52 -1.66 -4.25
N PRO A 356 21.12 -1.21 -5.37
CA PRO A 356 21.57 -2.10 -6.43
C PRO A 356 22.58 -3.17 -5.98
N ASP A 357 23.40 -2.87 -4.98
CA ASP A 357 24.36 -3.80 -4.38
C ASP A 357 23.74 -4.75 -3.33
N GLY A 358 22.45 -4.60 -3.03
CA GLY A 358 21.72 -5.41 -2.08
C GLY A 358 22.07 -5.19 -0.60
N LYS A 359 22.85 -4.15 -0.26
CA LYS A 359 23.36 -3.92 1.09
C LYS A 359 22.51 -3.00 1.94
N GLN A 360 21.70 -2.16 1.30
CA GLN A 360 20.77 -1.26 1.97
C GLN A 360 19.34 -1.57 1.58
N TYR A 361 18.47 -1.48 2.56
CA TYR A 361 17.03 -1.65 2.39
C TYR A 361 16.33 -0.37 2.81
N TYR A 362 15.32 0.00 2.08
CA TYR A 362 14.58 1.24 2.27
C TYR A 362 13.13 0.94 2.60
N MET A 363 12.54 1.68 3.53
CA MET A 363 11.15 1.54 3.93
C MET A 363 10.46 2.90 3.94
N LEU A 364 9.30 2.98 3.31
CA LEU A 364 8.42 4.14 3.33
C LEU A 364 7.88 4.38 4.75
N ASP A 365 8.03 5.60 5.24
CA ASP A 365 7.44 6.10 6.47
C ASP A 365 6.50 7.27 6.16
N THR A 366 5.22 6.97 5.97
CA THR A 366 4.20 7.98 5.65
C THR A 366 3.79 8.84 6.84
N LYS A 367 4.08 8.44 8.07
CA LYS A 367 3.82 9.25 9.27
C LYS A 367 4.75 10.46 9.35
N HIS A 368 6.00 10.25 8.95
CA HIS A 368 7.04 11.27 9.05
C HIS A 368 7.46 11.83 7.68
N ASP A 369 6.77 11.44 6.59
CA ASP A 369 7.12 11.81 5.21
C ASP A 369 8.61 11.56 4.90
N ALA A 370 9.10 10.37 5.27
CA ALA A 370 10.50 9.98 5.19
C ALA A 370 10.70 8.59 4.57
N ILE A 371 11.92 8.30 4.15
CA ILE A 371 12.36 6.97 3.73
C ILE A 371 13.40 6.50 4.76
N ARG A 372 13.10 5.43 5.51
CA ARG A 372 14.02 4.81 6.47
C ARG A 372 15.05 3.96 5.76
N ILE A 373 16.26 3.91 6.26
CA ILE A 373 17.39 3.16 5.70
C ILE A 373 17.82 2.10 6.69
N PHE A 374 17.92 0.86 6.23
CA PHE A 374 18.38 -0.28 7.01
C PHE A 374 19.59 -0.91 6.35
N ALA A 375 20.54 -1.39 7.17
CA ALA A 375 21.71 -2.12 6.73
C ALA A 375 22.02 -3.28 7.69
N ALA A 376 22.80 -4.26 7.22
CA ALA A 376 23.23 -5.38 8.05
C ALA A 376 23.89 -4.87 9.34
N LYS A 377 23.68 -5.62 10.43
CA LYS A 377 24.34 -5.35 11.70
C LYS A 377 25.85 -5.45 11.56
N SER A 378 26.55 -4.41 12.00
CA SER A 378 28.00 -4.38 12.06
C SER A 378 28.53 -5.32 13.16
#